data_2d7eaf9b49551dc2cb1d23bb13bf4275
#
_entry.id   2d7eaf9b49551dc2cb1d23bb13bf4275
#
_cell.length_a   1.000
_cell.length_b   1.000
_cell.length_c   1.000
_cell.angle_alpha   90.00
_cell.angle_beta   90.00
_cell.angle_gamma   90.00
#
_symmetry.space_group_name_H-M   'P 1'
#
loop_
_entity.id
_entity.type
_entity.pdbx_description
1 polymer ?
#
loop_
_entity_poly.entity_id
_entity_poly.type
_entity_poly.pdbx_seq_one_letter_code
_entity_poly.pdbx_strand_id
1 'polypeptide(L)'
;MTRIACVGITVQDRIYSLPTLPEGGGKYQANHYLEIGGGPAATAAVAIAKLGVEVDFIGRVGDDSCGNTLLAELEGWGVNTAFCRRYPHARSSQSAILVDQHGELSLMIQVLISVLMPNG
;
A
#
# COMPACT_ATOMS: atom_id res chain seq x y z
N MET A 1 26.01 -14.85 -0.10
CA MET A 1 24.66 -14.59 -0.62
C MET A 1 24.22 -13.19 -0.28
N THR A 2 23.71 -12.49 -1.25
CA THR A 2 23.20 -11.13 -1.04
C THR A 2 21.79 -11.18 -0.50
N ARG A 3 21.55 -10.39 0.54
CA ARG A 3 20.21 -10.18 1.10
C ARG A 3 19.99 -8.68 1.22
N ILE A 4 18.85 -8.23 0.77
CA ILE A 4 18.52 -6.79 0.73
C ILE A 4 17.36 -6.53 1.68
N ALA A 5 17.44 -5.44 2.42
CA ALA A 5 16.35 -4.97 3.26
C ALA A 5 15.77 -3.69 2.67
N CYS A 6 14.46 -3.66 2.49
CA CYS A 6 13.72 -2.47 2.10
C CYS A 6 12.95 -1.97 3.31
N VAL A 7 13.24 -0.74 3.72
CA VAL A 7 12.65 -0.13 4.92
C VAL A 7 11.77 1.03 4.51
N GLY A 8 10.51 1.00 4.91
CA GLY A 8 9.60 2.09 4.59
C GLY A 8 8.14 1.69 4.71
N ILE A 9 7.31 2.26 3.85
CA ILE A 9 5.87 2.05 3.92
C ILE A 9 5.40 0.98 2.94
N THR A 10 4.34 0.30 3.36
CA THR A 10 3.44 -0.47 2.51
C THR A 10 2.06 0.13 2.63
N VAL A 11 1.35 0.26 1.54
CA VAL A 11 0.07 0.94 1.49
C VAL A 11 -0.88 0.23 0.54
N GLN A 12 -2.16 0.17 0.90
CA GLN A 12 -3.19 -0.37 0.03
C GLN A 12 -3.71 0.75 -0.85
N ASP A 13 -3.38 0.70 -2.13
CA ASP A 13 -3.89 1.65 -3.11
C ASP A 13 -5.24 1.19 -3.63
N ARG A 14 -6.24 2.08 -3.54
CA ARG A 14 -7.59 1.87 -4.08
C ARG A 14 -7.77 2.83 -5.23
N ILE A 15 -7.79 2.29 -6.43
CA ILE A 15 -7.78 3.06 -7.66
C ILE A 15 -9.15 3.05 -8.28
N TYR A 16 -9.72 4.24 -8.47
CA TYR A 16 -11.01 4.45 -9.08
C TYR A 16 -10.80 5.11 -10.44
N SER A 17 -11.25 4.46 -11.50
CA SER A 17 -11.17 5.02 -12.84
C SER A 17 -12.51 5.68 -13.17
N LEU A 18 -12.45 6.95 -13.54
CA LEU A 18 -13.64 7.79 -13.81
C LEU A 18 -13.60 8.22 -15.27
N PRO A 19 -14.80 8.39 -15.92
CA PRO A 19 -14.84 8.95 -17.29
C PRO A 19 -14.23 10.33 -17.36
N THR A 20 -14.53 11.15 -16.36
CA THR A 20 -13.97 12.49 -16.19
C THR A 20 -13.71 12.69 -14.70
N LEU A 21 -12.77 13.56 -14.40
CA LEU A 21 -12.44 13.85 -13.01
C LEU A 21 -13.55 14.68 -12.36
N PRO A 22 -13.79 14.47 -11.06
CA PRO A 22 -14.78 15.25 -10.34
C PRO A 22 -14.45 16.74 -10.34
N GLU A 23 -15.47 17.55 -10.58
CA GLU A 23 -15.41 19.01 -10.46
C GLU A 23 -16.37 19.43 -9.35
N GLY A 24 -15.89 19.43 -8.12
CA GLY A 24 -16.71 19.79 -6.97
C GLY A 24 -17.38 18.60 -6.29
N GLY A 25 -18.27 18.89 -5.37
CA GLY A 25 -18.95 17.86 -4.59
C GLY A 25 -20.02 17.13 -5.37
N GLY A 26 -20.40 15.96 -4.90
CA GLY A 26 -21.44 15.18 -5.52
C GLY A 26 -21.16 13.69 -5.46
N LYS A 27 -21.98 12.94 -6.19
CA LYS A 27 -21.82 11.50 -6.32
C LYS A 27 -21.28 11.20 -7.71
N TYR A 28 -20.19 10.48 -7.75
CA TYR A 28 -19.53 10.09 -9.00
C TYR A 28 -19.44 8.57 -9.07
N GLN A 29 -19.70 8.04 -10.24
CA GLN A 29 -19.64 6.59 -10.45
C GLN A 29 -18.39 6.22 -11.24
N ALA A 30 -17.58 5.33 -10.67
CA ALA A 30 -16.38 4.86 -11.32
C ALA A 30 -16.69 3.77 -12.35
N ASN A 31 -15.93 3.73 -13.43
CA ASN A 31 -16.01 2.69 -14.46
C ASN A 31 -15.29 1.42 -14.01
N HIS A 32 -14.17 1.59 -13.31
CA HIS A 32 -13.31 0.50 -12.85
C HIS A 32 -12.80 0.78 -11.46
N TYR A 33 -12.54 -0.30 -10.74
CA TYR A 33 -11.96 -0.27 -9.41
C TYR A 33 -10.88 -1.33 -9.31
N LEU A 34 -9.74 -0.97 -8.74
CA LEU A 34 -8.62 -1.88 -8.52
C LEU A 34 -8.02 -1.62 -7.15
N GLU A 35 -7.75 -2.69 -6.40
CA GLU A 35 -6.95 -2.63 -5.19
C GLU A 35 -5.60 -3.24 -5.48
N ILE A 36 -4.53 -2.54 -5.12
CA ILE A 36 -3.17 -3.01 -5.33
C ILE A 36 -2.29 -2.54 -4.18
N GLY A 37 -1.37 -3.38 -3.76
CA GLY A 37 -0.36 -2.99 -2.79
C GLY A 37 0.63 -2.01 -3.42
N GLY A 38 1.00 -1.00 -2.65
CA GLY A 38 1.92 0.04 -3.08
C GLY A 38 2.86 0.45 -1.97
N GLY A 39 3.42 1.64 -2.13
CA GLY A 39 4.45 2.19 -1.27
C GLY A 39 5.84 1.93 -1.84
N PRO A 40 6.75 2.92 -1.74
CA PRO A 40 8.07 2.82 -2.38
C PRO A 40 8.89 1.62 -1.92
N ALA A 41 8.93 1.37 -0.62
CA ALA A 41 9.73 0.27 -0.07
C ALA A 41 9.12 -1.09 -0.41
N ALA A 42 7.81 -1.22 -0.31
CA ALA A 42 7.11 -2.46 -0.65
C ALA A 42 7.26 -2.78 -2.14
N THR A 43 7.09 -1.78 -3.00
CA THR A 43 7.26 -1.94 -4.44
C THR A 43 8.69 -2.35 -4.80
N ALA A 44 9.68 -1.74 -4.16
CA ALA A 44 11.08 -2.12 -4.35
C ALA A 44 11.34 -3.56 -3.90
N ALA A 45 10.78 -3.96 -2.77
CA ALA A 45 10.93 -5.32 -2.26
C ALA A 45 10.38 -6.37 -3.22
N VAL A 46 9.19 -6.11 -3.79
CA VAL A 46 8.59 -7.01 -4.78
C VAL A 46 9.46 -7.10 -6.04
N ALA A 47 9.98 -5.97 -6.52
CA ALA A 47 10.86 -5.95 -7.69
C ALA A 47 12.13 -6.78 -7.46
N ILE A 48 12.73 -6.65 -6.28
CA ILE A 48 13.92 -7.40 -5.90
C ILE A 48 13.62 -8.90 -5.81
N ALA A 49 12.50 -9.25 -5.20
CA ALA A 49 12.07 -10.65 -5.09
C ALA A 49 11.86 -11.28 -6.48
N LYS A 50 11.28 -10.54 -7.42
CA LYS A 50 11.08 -10.99 -8.79
C LYS A 50 12.41 -11.26 -9.52
N LEU A 51 13.48 -10.61 -9.11
CA LEU A 51 14.82 -10.83 -9.65
C LEU A 51 15.53 -12.03 -9.00
N GLY A 52 14.89 -12.73 -8.07
CA GLY A 52 15.44 -13.89 -7.43
C GLY A 52 16.40 -13.61 -6.26
N VAL A 53 16.42 -12.37 -5.78
CA VAL A 53 17.25 -11.95 -4.66
C VAL A 53 16.44 -12.04 -3.37
N GLU A 54 17.05 -12.55 -2.30
CA GLU A 54 16.40 -12.56 -0.99
C GLU A 54 16.21 -11.15 -0.47
N VAL A 55 14.99 -10.82 -0.07
CA VAL A 55 14.64 -9.49 0.36
C VAL A 55 13.75 -9.52 1.60
N ASP A 56 14.07 -8.65 2.54
CA ASP A 56 13.24 -8.39 3.72
C ASP A 56 12.53 -7.06 3.52
N PHE A 57 11.25 -7.04 3.83
CA PHE A 57 10.52 -5.78 3.98
C PHE A 57 10.40 -5.46 5.46
N ILE A 58 10.82 -4.26 5.85
CA ILE A 58 10.76 -3.77 7.23
C ILE A 58 9.87 -2.54 7.25
N GLY A 59 8.73 -2.67 7.89
CA GLY A 59 7.75 -1.61 7.95
C GLY A 59 6.70 -1.87 9.02
N ARG A 60 5.57 -1.20 8.88
CA ARG A 60 4.48 -1.25 9.84
C ARG A 60 3.15 -1.47 9.15
N VAL A 61 2.30 -2.28 9.77
CA VAL A 61 0.89 -2.41 9.40
C VAL A 61 0.05 -2.37 10.65
N GLY A 62 -1.22 -2.09 10.49
CA GLY A 62 -2.18 -2.22 11.57
C GLY A 62 -2.61 -3.66 11.76
N ASP A 63 -3.25 -3.93 12.87
CA ASP A 63 -3.87 -5.21 13.16
C ASP A 63 -5.29 -5.21 12.58
N ASP A 64 -5.37 -5.15 11.27
CA ASP A 64 -6.63 -5.07 10.53
C ASP A 64 -6.57 -5.95 9.26
N SER A 65 -7.70 -6.08 8.59
CA SER A 65 -7.76 -6.89 7.36
C SER A 65 -6.88 -6.32 6.25
N CYS A 66 -6.74 -5.01 6.18
CA CYS A 66 -5.85 -4.35 5.23
C CYS A 66 -4.39 -4.77 5.47
N GLY A 67 -3.94 -4.79 6.73
CA GLY A 67 -2.61 -5.26 7.10
C GLY A 67 -2.38 -6.71 6.69
N ASN A 68 -3.38 -7.57 6.90
CA ASN A 68 -3.30 -8.97 6.49
C ASN A 68 -3.12 -9.09 4.98
N THR A 69 -3.89 -8.33 4.21
CA THR A 69 -3.82 -8.33 2.74
C THR A 69 -2.47 -7.84 2.25
N LEU A 70 -1.94 -6.75 2.83
CA LEU A 70 -0.65 -6.20 2.45
C LEU A 70 0.49 -7.18 2.68
N LEU A 71 0.53 -7.82 3.85
CA LEU A 71 1.58 -8.78 4.16
C LEU A 71 1.46 -10.04 3.30
N ALA A 72 0.24 -10.54 3.09
CA ALA A 72 0.02 -11.72 2.25
C ALA A 72 0.47 -11.47 0.80
N GLU A 73 0.23 -10.29 0.27
CA GLU A 73 0.67 -9.93 -1.08
C GLU A 73 2.20 -9.93 -1.18
N LEU A 74 2.88 -9.32 -0.22
CA LEU A 74 4.36 -9.32 -0.18
C LEU A 74 4.90 -10.75 -0.10
N GLU A 75 4.35 -11.56 0.80
CA GLU A 75 4.75 -12.95 0.96
C GLU A 75 4.51 -13.78 -0.29
N GLY A 76 3.40 -13.51 -0.98
CA GLY A 76 3.07 -14.17 -2.26
C GLY A 76 4.10 -13.91 -3.35
N TRP A 77 4.82 -12.79 -3.30
CA TRP A 77 5.91 -12.49 -4.22
C TRP A 77 7.28 -12.98 -3.73
N GLY A 78 7.33 -13.59 -2.55
CA GLY A 78 8.58 -14.11 -1.99
C GLY A 78 9.33 -13.12 -1.09
N VAL A 79 8.70 -12.03 -0.70
CA VAL A 79 9.29 -11.08 0.24
C VAL A 79 9.14 -11.61 1.67
N ASN A 80 10.21 -11.54 2.46
CA ASN A 80 10.16 -11.89 3.86
C ASN A 80 9.57 -10.74 4.67
N THR A 81 8.49 -11.00 5.40
CA THR A 81 7.77 -10.01 6.21
C THR A 81 7.94 -10.24 7.72
N ALA A 82 8.86 -11.12 8.12
CA ALA A 82 9.04 -11.48 9.53
C ALA A 82 9.41 -10.29 10.42
N PHE A 83 10.03 -9.26 9.84
CA PHE A 83 10.42 -8.06 10.58
C PHE A 83 9.42 -6.91 10.47
N CYS A 84 8.29 -7.16 9.81
CA CYS A 84 7.19 -6.21 9.78
C CYS A 84 6.47 -6.20 11.12
N ARG A 85 6.17 -5.02 11.62
CA ARG A 85 5.45 -4.87 12.89
C ARG A 85 3.97 -4.66 12.67
N ARG A 86 3.15 -5.39 13.45
CA ARG A 86 1.72 -5.16 13.55
C ARG A 86 1.44 -4.37 14.82
N TYR A 87 0.68 -3.30 14.66
CA TYR A 87 0.31 -2.47 15.81
C TYR A 87 -1.17 -2.67 16.12
N PRO A 88 -1.51 -3.07 17.37
CA PRO A 88 -2.91 -3.18 17.78
C PRO A 88 -3.57 -1.81 17.76
N HIS A 89 -4.84 -1.78 17.42
CA HIS A 89 -5.67 -0.56 17.35
C HIS A 89 -5.21 0.48 16.32
N ALA A 90 -4.28 0.12 15.45
CA ALA A 90 -3.85 0.98 14.35
C ALA A 90 -4.48 0.49 13.05
N ARG A 91 -4.75 1.41 12.14
CA ARG A 91 -5.19 1.08 10.78
C ARG A 91 -4.02 1.14 9.84
N SER A 92 -3.93 0.17 8.95
CA SER A 92 -2.90 0.14 7.93
C SER A 92 -3.04 1.31 6.97
N SER A 93 -1.93 1.71 6.36
CA SER A 93 -1.90 2.79 5.40
C SER A 93 -2.72 2.46 4.16
N GLN A 94 -3.46 3.42 3.67
CA GLN A 94 -4.28 3.26 2.47
C GLN A 94 -4.35 4.57 1.69
N SER A 95 -4.59 4.44 0.40
CA SER A 95 -4.75 5.58 -0.50
C SER A 95 -6.02 5.41 -1.33
N ALA A 96 -6.70 6.50 -1.59
CA ALA A 96 -7.74 6.57 -2.61
C ALA A 96 -7.17 7.35 -3.79
N ILE A 97 -7.18 6.75 -4.96
CA ILE A 97 -6.56 7.31 -6.16
C ILE A 97 -7.64 7.43 -7.23
N LEU A 98 -7.79 8.63 -7.77
CA LEU A 98 -8.70 8.89 -8.88
C LEU A 98 -7.89 9.08 -10.15
N VAL A 99 -8.23 8.32 -11.18
CA VAL A 99 -7.61 8.44 -12.49
C VAL A 99 -8.68 8.73 -13.54
N ASP A 100 -8.32 9.45 -14.58
CA ASP A 100 -9.21 9.72 -15.68
C ASP A 100 -9.22 8.57 -16.71
N GLN A 101 -9.95 8.74 -17.80
CA GLN A 101 -10.05 7.71 -18.84
C GLN A 101 -8.73 7.43 -19.56
N HIS A 102 -7.75 8.32 -19.42
CA HIS A 102 -6.41 8.14 -19.99
C HIS A 102 -5.45 7.48 -18.99
N GLY A 103 -5.93 7.16 -17.80
CA GLY A 103 -5.10 6.56 -16.74
C GLY A 103 -4.17 7.54 -16.05
N GLU A 104 -4.39 8.84 -16.24
CA GLU A 104 -3.59 9.86 -15.55
C GLU A 104 -4.06 10.05 -14.12
N LEU A 105 -3.12 10.03 -13.19
CA LEU A 105 -3.36 10.33 -11.79
C LEU A 105 -3.75 11.79 -11.65
N SER A 106 -4.91 12.01 -11.04
CA SER A 106 -5.40 13.37 -10.87
C SER A 106 -5.59 13.76 -9.42
N LEU A 107 -5.82 12.78 -8.56
CA LEU A 107 -6.00 13.03 -7.15
C LEU A 107 -5.62 11.78 -6.37
N MET A 108 -4.79 11.98 -5.36
CA MET A 108 -4.45 10.94 -4.40
C MET A 108 -4.74 11.45 -3.00
N ILE A 109 -5.52 10.71 -2.24
CA ILE A 109 -5.74 10.95 -0.83
C ILE A 109 -5.10 9.79 -0.08
N GLN A 110 -4.17 10.09 0.80
CA GLN A 110 -3.41 9.04 1.50
C GLN A 110 -3.56 9.19 3.00
N VAL A 111 -3.84 8.07 3.66
CA VAL A 111 -3.85 7.97 5.11
C VAL A 111 -2.74 7.00 5.50
N LEU A 112 -1.75 7.48 6.22
CA LEU A 112 -0.64 6.66 6.68
C LEU A 112 -0.94 6.09 8.05
N ILE A 113 -0.40 4.91 8.31
CA ILE A 113 -0.52 4.29 9.62
C ILE A 113 0.00 5.24 10.70
N SER A 114 -0.83 5.45 11.70
CA SER A 114 -0.49 6.28 12.85
C SER A 114 -0.51 5.42 14.10
N VAL A 115 0.58 5.44 14.81
CA VAL A 115 0.70 4.76 16.10
C VAL A 115 0.76 5.82 17.17
N LEU A 116 -0.27 5.86 18.00
CA LEU A 116 -0.28 6.77 19.13
C LEU A 116 0.73 6.27 20.16
N MET A 117 1.67 7.14 20.49
CA MET A 117 2.64 6.83 21.54
C MET A 117 1.99 7.08 22.89
N PRO A 118 2.11 6.15 23.84
CA PRO A 118 1.61 6.39 25.19
C PRO A 118 2.28 7.63 25.77
N ASN A 119 1.49 8.53 26.34
CA ASN A 119 1.98 9.78 26.94
C ASN A 119 2.73 10.70 25.95
N GLY A 120 2.47 10.50 24.70
CA GLY A 120 2.97 11.39 23.66
C GLY A 120 2.06 12.57 23.45
#